data_03ccb293bdbd2ea2c33a970cc89333d2
#
_entry.id   03ccb293bdbd2ea2c33a970cc89333d2
#
_cell.length_a   1.000
_cell.length_b   1.000
_cell.length_c   1.000
_cell.angle_alpha   90.00
_cell.angle_beta   90.00
_cell.angle_gamma   90.00
#
_symmetry.space_group_name_H-M   'P 1'
#
loop_
_entity.id
_entity.type
_entity.pdbx_description
1 polymer ?
#
loop_
_entity_poly.entity_id
_entity_poly.type
_entity_poly.pdbx_seq_one_letter_code
_entity_poly.pdbx_strand_id
1 'polypeptide(L)'
;MSCWSRRRLKKIRKCRDMKYYYDLHLHTALSPCGDNDMTPNNLVNMALLKGLDIIAVTDHNSAENAGAVMEVGEKRQIIVVPGMEIETAEEIHVVALFGDLKNLLEIQSAVYDRMSRIRNREEIFGEQRILDASDELTGKAENLLITATSFSIEEVFDVVERAGGVCIPAHVDRSSHSVLSNLGMMPEDLPVKNIEISKNCDRSTFLKEHPGLSGYGVLRSSDAHYLWDISERENYIETEKQIVCARDVVDLLREPLRSCGGESTAVSMEEGILFVRK
;
A
#
# COMPACT_ATOMS: atom_id res chain seq x y z
N MET A 1 -64.03 -11.48 -14.68
CA MET A 1 -63.03 -10.86 -15.55
C MET A 1 -61.78 -10.64 -14.70
N SER A 2 -60.78 -11.48 -14.90
CA SER A 2 -59.59 -11.55 -14.04
C SER A 2 -58.52 -10.53 -14.49
N CYS A 3 -58.08 -9.71 -13.57
CA CYS A 3 -57.01 -8.79 -13.78
C CYS A 3 -55.67 -9.48 -13.46
N TRP A 4 -54.91 -9.85 -14.48
CA TRP A 4 -53.57 -10.40 -14.35
C TRP A 4 -52.57 -9.27 -14.11
N SER A 5 -52.11 -9.12 -12.87
CA SER A 5 -51.00 -8.23 -12.53
C SER A 5 -49.69 -8.85 -13.03
N ARG A 6 -49.10 -8.29 -14.09
CA ARG A 6 -47.75 -8.60 -14.54
C ARG A 6 -46.74 -8.03 -13.53
N ARG A 7 -46.25 -8.87 -12.58
CA ARG A 7 -45.05 -8.56 -11.83
C ARG A 7 -43.87 -8.52 -12.81
N ARG A 8 -43.38 -7.32 -13.10
CA ARG A 8 -42.08 -7.13 -13.72
C ARG A 8 -41.00 -7.56 -12.71
N LEU A 9 -40.45 -8.74 -12.91
CA LEU A 9 -39.21 -9.12 -12.29
C LEU A 9 -38.15 -8.12 -12.77
N LYS A 10 -37.78 -7.17 -11.92
CA LYS A 10 -36.57 -6.38 -12.12
C LYS A 10 -35.42 -7.38 -12.11
N LYS A 11 -34.85 -7.66 -13.28
CA LYS A 11 -33.57 -8.35 -13.41
C LYS A 11 -32.56 -7.51 -12.67
N ILE A 12 -32.20 -7.90 -11.45
CA ILE A 12 -31.06 -7.33 -10.72
C ILE A 12 -29.87 -7.63 -11.62
N ARG A 13 -29.36 -6.61 -12.30
CA ARG A 13 -28.05 -6.71 -12.95
C ARG A 13 -27.08 -6.98 -11.79
N LYS A 14 -26.55 -8.19 -11.70
CA LYS A 14 -25.38 -8.48 -10.88
C LYS A 14 -24.33 -7.44 -11.30
N CYS A 15 -24.01 -6.51 -10.42
CA CYS A 15 -22.88 -5.62 -10.60
C CYS A 15 -21.67 -6.54 -10.79
N ARG A 16 -20.92 -6.35 -11.85
CA ARG A 16 -19.76 -7.19 -12.13
C ARG A 16 -18.64 -6.57 -11.33
N ASP A 17 -18.06 -7.33 -10.39
CA ASP A 17 -16.90 -6.87 -9.64
C ASP A 17 -15.80 -6.41 -10.61
N MET A 18 -15.25 -5.24 -10.35
CA MET A 18 -14.14 -4.68 -11.12
C MET A 18 -12.83 -5.07 -10.45
N LYS A 19 -11.82 -5.38 -11.26
CA LYS A 19 -10.48 -5.68 -10.78
C LYS A 19 -9.55 -4.53 -11.11
N TYR A 20 -8.87 -4.03 -10.08
CA TYR A 20 -7.86 -2.98 -10.19
C TYR A 20 -6.53 -3.56 -9.76
N TYR A 21 -5.60 -3.67 -10.69
CA TYR A 21 -4.26 -4.19 -10.43
C TYR A 21 -3.38 -3.12 -9.80
N TYR A 22 -2.66 -3.50 -8.76
CA TYR A 22 -1.95 -2.52 -7.94
C TYR A 22 -0.54 -2.94 -7.55
N ASP A 23 0.26 -1.92 -7.20
CA ASP A 23 1.47 -2.01 -6.39
C ASP A 23 1.46 -0.82 -5.40
N LEU A 24 1.27 -1.10 -4.12
CA LEU A 24 1.05 -0.06 -3.10
C LEU A 24 2.30 0.23 -2.26
N HIS A 25 3.48 -0.20 -2.71
CA HIS A 25 4.74 0.06 -2.02
C HIS A 25 5.87 0.23 -3.03
N LEU A 26 6.13 1.49 -3.41
CA LEU A 26 7.15 1.86 -4.39
C LEU A 26 7.99 3.02 -3.89
N HIS A 27 9.30 2.92 -4.08
CA HIS A 27 10.26 3.97 -3.76
C HIS A 27 10.65 4.74 -5.01
N THR A 28 10.96 6.02 -4.83
CA THR A 28 11.53 6.86 -5.89
C THR A 28 13.03 7.07 -5.65
N ALA A 29 13.68 7.84 -6.51
CA ALA A 29 15.07 8.28 -6.33
C ALA A 29 15.26 9.22 -5.10
N LEU A 30 14.22 9.47 -4.33
CA LEU A 30 14.28 10.15 -3.04
C LEU A 30 14.75 9.22 -1.92
N SER A 31 14.35 7.97 -1.94
CA SER A 31 14.86 6.96 -1.01
C SER A 31 16.32 6.66 -1.33
N PRO A 32 17.26 6.73 -0.35
CA PRO A 32 18.69 6.59 -0.66
C PRO A 32 19.09 5.19 -1.14
N CYS A 33 18.27 4.18 -0.87
CA CYS A 33 18.39 2.83 -1.39
C CYS A 33 17.72 2.64 -2.76
N GLY A 34 16.95 3.63 -3.23
CA GLY A 34 16.32 3.63 -4.55
C GLY A 34 17.30 3.96 -5.67
N ASP A 35 17.12 3.33 -6.84
CA ASP A 35 17.88 3.64 -8.02
C ASP A 35 17.58 5.06 -8.52
N ASN A 36 18.58 5.74 -9.06
CA ASN A 36 18.41 7.09 -9.60
C ASN A 36 17.45 7.16 -10.80
N ASP A 37 17.20 6.02 -11.46
CA ASP A 37 16.22 5.91 -12.56
C ASP A 37 14.78 5.78 -12.05
N MET A 38 14.54 5.66 -10.74
CA MET A 38 13.22 5.68 -10.13
C MET A 38 12.62 7.09 -10.10
N THR A 39 12.61 7.73 -11.27
CA THR A 39 12.07 9.07 -11.45
C THR A 39 10.54 9.03 -11.60
N PRO A 40 9.82 10.16 -11.36
CA PRO A 40 8.38 10.22 -11.50
C PRO A 40 7.84 9.66 -12.84
N ASN A 41 8.44 10.05 -13.97
CA ASN A 41 8.00 9.56 -15.28
C ASN A 41 8.35 8.10 -15.51
N ASN A 42 9.54 7.67 -15.14
CA ASN A 42 9.96 6.27 -15.32
C ASN A 42 9.10 5.31 -14.49
N LEU A 43 8.82 5.66 -13.23
CA LEU A 43 8.01 4.87 -12.33
C LEU A 43 6.59 4.70 -12.89
N VAL A 44 5.93 5.80 -13.27
CA VAL A 44 4.58 5.76 -13.84
C VAL A 44 4.56 5.02 -15.18
N ASN A 45 5.53 5.26 -16.07
CA ASN A 45 5.61 4.57 -17.35
C ASN A 45 5.83 3.05 -17.17
N MET A 46 6.67 2.63 -16.23
CA MET A 46 6.90 1.21 -15.95
C MET A 46 5.65 0.56 -15.37
N ALA A 47 4.95 1.22 -14.44
CA ALA A 47 3.68 0.73 -13.89
C ALA A 47 2.64 0.49 -15.00
N LEU A 48 2.53 1.42 -15.95
CA LEU A 48 1.64 1.29 -17.12
C LEU A 48 2.06 0.15 -18.04
N LEU A 49 3.37 -0.01 -18.30
CA LEU A 49 3.90 -1.12 -19.11
C LEU A 49 3.58 -2.48 -18.48
N LYS A 50 3.61 -2.56 -17.15
CA LYS A 50 3.24 -3.75 -16.38
C LYS A 50 1.72 -3.92 -16.21
N GLY A 51 0.92 -2.99 -16.71
CA GLY A 51 -0.55 -3.05 -16.75
C GLY A 51 -1.20 -2.83 -15.38
N LEU A 52 -0.57 -2.02 -14.51
CA LEU A 52 -1.14 -1.61 -13.24
C LEU A 52 -2.15 -0.48 -13.43
N ASP A 53 -3.18 -0.48 -12.61
CA ASP A 53 -4.23 0.54 -12.56
C ASP A 53 -3.99 1.53 -11.40
N ILE A 54 -3.33 1.05 -10.32
CA ILE A 54 -3.09 1.80 -9.09
C ILE A 54 -1.65 1.56 -8.63
N ILE A 55 -0.96 2.65 -8.25
CA ILE A 55 0.33 2.57 -7.57
C ILE A 55 0.32 3.46 -6.33
N ALA A 56 1.18 3.18 -5.35
CA ALA A 56 1.46 4.13 -4.28
C ALA A 56 2.94 4.49 -4.26
N VAL A 57 3.24 5.73 -3.92
CA VAL A 57 4.59 6.23 -3.70
C VAL A 57 4.82 6.35 -2.21
N THR A 58 5.81 5.65 -1.70
CA THR A 58 6.02 5.40 -0.28
C THR A 58 7.49 5.49 0.10
N ASP A 59 8.15 6.57 -0.29
CA ASP A 59 9.55 6.81 0.07
C ASP A 59 9.77 6.77 1.60
N HIS A 60 10.96 6.36 2.03
CA HIS A 60 11.32 6.31 3.44
C HIS A 60 11.18 7.68 4.10
N ASN A 61 10.34 7.78 5.13
CA ASN A 61 10.15 8.95 5.99
C ASN A 61 9.96 10.29 5.25
N SER A 62 9.62 10.27 3.97
CA SER A 62 9.48 11.48 3.15
C SER A 62 8.43 11.30 2.06
N ALA A 63 7.82 12.40 1.64
CA ALA A 63 6.81 12.47 0.58
C ALA A 63 7.15 13.53 -0.49
N GLU A 64 8.38 14.01 -0.53
CA GLU A 64 8.78 15.13 -1.40
C GLU A 64 8.52 14.85 -2.89
N ASN A 65 8.66 13.60 -3.34
CA ASN A 65 8.40 13.20 -4.72
C ASN A 65 6.94 12.76 -4.98
N ALA A 66 6.12 12.58 -3.93
CA ALA A 66 4.75 12.08 -4.12
C ALA A 66 3.91 12.99 -5.02
N GLY A 67 4.02 14.31 -4.85
CA GLY A 67 3.31 15.29 -5.67
C GLY A 67 3.68 15.21 -7.15
N ALA A 68 4.97 15.05 -7.47
CA ALA A 68 5.46 14.92 -8.84
C ALA A 68 4.93 13.63 -9.50
N VAL A 69 4.98 12.50 -8.81
CA VAL A 69 4.45 11.22 -9.34
C VAL A 69 2.94 11.28 -9.52
N MET A 70 2.19 11.92 -8.59
CA MET A 70 0.75 12.14 -8.76
C MET A 70 0.41 12.96 -10.00
N GLU A 71 1.16 14.05 -10.26
CA GLU A 71 0.97 14.89 -11.45
C GLU A 71 1.23 14.11 -12.75
N VAL A 72 2.27 13.29 -12.79
CA VAL A 72 2.55 12.40 -13.92
C VAL A 72 1.44 11.34 -14.06
N GLY A 73 1.00 10.75 -12.95
CA GLY A 73 -0.07 9.75 -12.93
C GLY A 73 -1.40 10.30 -13.48
N GLU A 74 -1.78 11.52 -13.10
CA GLU A 74 -2.97 12.20 -13.61
C GLU A 74 -2.90 12.37 -15.14
N LYS A 75 -1.77 12.84 -15.66
CA LYS A 75 -1.54 12.99 -17.11
C LYS A 75 -1.60 11.65 -17.85
N ARG A 76 -1.25 10.57 -17.21
CA ARG A 76 -1.18 9.21 -17.78
C ARG A 76 -2.39 8.34 -17.46
N GLN A 77 -3.35 8.85 -16.68
CA GLN A 77 -4.58 8.16 -16.28
C GLN A 77 -4.34 6.88 -15.47
N ILE A 78 -3.31 6.87 -14.62
CA ILE A 78 -3.10 5.86 -13.58
C ILE A 78 -3.36 6.51 -12.22
N ILE A 79 -3.97 5.76 -11.30
CA ILE A 79 -4.22 6.26 -9.94
C ILE A 79 -2.93 6.15 -9.14
N VAL A 80 -2.43 7.28 -8.64
CA VAL A 80 -1.29 7.35 -7.72
C VAL A 80 -1.81 7.70 -6.34
N VAL A 81 -1.58 6.80 -5.39
CA VAL A 81 -1.90 7.00 -3.97
C VAL A 81 -0.68 7.64 -3.30
N PRO A 82 -0.80 8.85 -2.75
CA PRO A 82 0.29 9.45 -2.00
C PRO A 82 0.48 8.74 -0.66
N GLY A 83 1.72 8.44 -0.32
CA GLY A 83 2.07 7.72 0.89
C GLY A 83 3.51 7.96 1.33
N MET A 84 3.88 7.27 2.37
CA MET A 84 5.20 7.28 2.98
C MET A 84 5.43 5.94 3.70
N GLU A 85 6.63 5.40 3.63
CA GLU A 85 7.05 4.31 4.52
C GLU A 85 7.74 4.91 5.75
N ILE A 86 7.06 4.87 6.89
CA ILE A 86 7.56 5.42 8.14
C ILE A 86 8.30 4.32 8.91
N GLU A 87 9.55 4.60 9.29
CA GLU A 87 10.30 3.73 10.19
C GLU A 87 10.08 4.16 11.66
N THR A 88 9.51 3.26 12.45
CA THR A 88 9.19 3.52 13.87
C THR A 88 10.42 3.43 14.78
N ALA A 89 10.27 3.82 16.05
CA ALA A 89 11.33 3.71 17.05
C ALA A 89 11.73 2.25 17.33
N GLU A 90 10.84 1.30 17.07
CA GLU A 90 11.10 -0.13 17.16
C GLU A 90 11.77 -0.68 15.88
N GLU A 91 12.15 0.19 14.93
CA GLU A 91 12.70 -0.18 13.62
C GLU A 91 11.72 -1.04 12.80
N ILE A 92 10.43 -0.70 12.86
CA ILE A 92 9.37 -1.34 12.06
C ILE A 92 8.96 -0.40 10.93
N HIS A 93 8.85 -0.93 9.73
CA HIS A 93 8.32 -0.18 8.59
C HIS A 93 6.80 -0.22 8.56
N VAL A 94 6.18 0.94 8.39
CA VAL A 94 4.74 1.10 8.26
C VAL A 94 4.44 1.93 7.02
N VAL A 95 3.78 1.34 6.05
CA VAL A 95 3.26 2.07 4.89
C VAL A 95 2.04 2.87 5.32
N ALA A 96 2.14 4.19 5.24
CA ALA A 96 1.08 5.14 5.50
C ALA A 96 0.55 5.70 4.17
N LEU A 97 -0.74 5.48 3.86
CA LEU A 97 -1.37 5.91 2.61
C LEU A 97 -2.45 6.96 2.87
N PHE A 98 -2.57 7.94 1.98
CA PHE A 98 -3.49 9.06 2.12
C PHE A 98 -4.37 9.26 0.88
N GLY A 99 -5.57 9.77 1.10
CA GLY A 99 -6.50 10.11 0.02
C GLY A 99 -6.16 11.41 -0.71
N ASP A 100 -5.25 12.21 -0.17
CA ASP A 100 -4.79 13.46 -0.77
C ASP A 100 -3.36 13.83 -0.29
N LEU A 101 -2.67 14.62 -1.11
CA LEU A 101 -1.29 15.04 -0.86
C LEU A 101 -1.17 15.97 0.35
N LYS A 102 -2.18 16.80 0.60
CA LYS A 102 -2.13 17.79 1.69
C LYS A 102 -1.98 17.11 3.05
N ASN A 103 -2.79 16.11 3.33
CA ASN A 103 -2.76 15.37 4.58
C ASN A 103 -1.43 14.60 4.74
N LEU A 104 -0.90 14.04 3.65
CA LEU A 104 0.41 13.42 3.65
C LEU A 104 1.53 14.40 4.03
N LEU A 105 1.54 15.60 3.46
CA LEU A 105 2.56 16.62 3.75
C LEU A 105 2.47 17.16 5.19
N GLU A 106 1.27 17.18 5.78
CA GLU A 106 1.11 17.50 7.21
C GLU A 106 1.79 16.45 8.09
N ILE A 107 1.64 15.16 7.74
CA ILE A 107 2.32 14.04 8.44
C ILE A 107 3.82 14.07 8.18
N GLN A 108 4.29 14.35 6.96
CA GLN A 108 5.72 14.50 6.67
C GLN A 108 6.38 15.51 7.62
N SER A 109 5.73 16.65 7.88
CA SER A 109 6.28 17.64 8.80
C SER A 109 6.45 17.07 10.22
N ALA A 110 5.46 16.30 10.70
CA ALA A 110 5.55 15.64 12.00
C ALA A 110 6.63 14.53 12.03
N VAL A 111 6.78 13.78 10.93
CA VAL A 111 7.84 12.77 10.79
C VAL A 111 9.23 13.43 10.82
N TYR A 112 9.42 14.50 10.07
CA TYR A 112 10.70 15.24 10.05
C TYR A 112 11.09 15.80 11.43
N ASP A 113 10.12 16.24 12.24
CA ASP A 113 10.36 16.69 13.61
C ASP A 113 10.79 15.55 14.55
N ARG A 114 10.47 14.31 14.19
CA ARG A 114 10.77 13.09 14.98
C ARG A 114 11.93 12.27 14.42
N MET A 115 12.47 12.63 13.26
CA MET A 115 13.64 11.99 12.67
C MET A 115 14.93 12.41 13.37
N SER A 116 15.92 11.54 13.32
CA SER A 116 17.31 11.87 13.63
C SER A 116 17.84 12.91 12.65
N ARG A 117 18.57 13.92 13.16
CA ARG A 117 19.23 14.93 12.31
C ARG A 117 20.60 14.46 11.81
N ILE A 118 20.68 13.21 11.37
CA ILE A 118 21.88 12.63 10.77
C ILE A 118 21.93 13.07 9.31
N ARG A 119 23.00 13.76 8.92
CA ARG A 119 23.16 14.15 7.50
C ARG A 119 23.39 12.94 6.62
N ASN A 120 22.78 12.94 5.46
CA ASN A 120 23.06 11.94 4.45
C ASN A 120 24.53 12.05 3.97
N ARG A 121 25.17 10.90 3.79
CA ARG A 121 26.48 10.75 3.15
C ARG A 121 26.28 10.02 1.84
N GLU A 122 26.10 10.80 0.74
CA GLU A 122 25.75 10.28 -0.58
C GLU A 122 26.75 9.21 -1.08
N GLU A 123 28.03 9.32 -0.69
CA GLU A 123 29.04 8.33 -1.04
C GLU A 123 28.88 6.97 -0.38
N ILE A 124 28.02 6.87 0.65
CA ILE A 124 27.72 5.63 1.38
C ILE A 124 26.32 5.15 1.11
N PHE A 125 25.33 6.06 1.21
CA PHE A 125 23.92 5.71 1.21
C PHE A 125 23.20 6.01 -0.11
N GLY A 126 23.86 6.74 -1.03
CA GLY A 126 23.23 7.20 -2.27
C GLY A 126 22.64 8.60 -2.15
N GLU A 127 22.23 9.15 -3.27
CA GLU A 127 21.54 10.43 -3.34
C GLU A 127 20.09 10.29 -2.85
N GLN A 128 19.53 11.37 -2.35
CA GLN A 128 18.12 11.49 -1.96
C GLN A 128 17.51 12.61 -2.81
N ARG A 129 17.14 12.28 -4.05
CA ARG A 129 16.83 13.24 -5.10
C ARG A 129 15.37 13.69 -5.02
N ILE A 130 15.17 15.01 -4.90
CA ILE A 130 13.85 15.63 -5.01
C ILE A 130 13.66 16.03 -6.47
N LEU A 131 12.65 15.45 -7.12
CA LEU A 131 12.39 15.61 -8.55
C LEU A 131 11.02 16.24 -8.78
N ASP A 132 10.91 17.01 -9.85
CA ASP A 132 9.63 17.50 -10.34
C ASP A 132 8.96 16.52 -11.34
N ALA A 133 7.77 16.88 -11.83
CA ALA A 133 7.01 16.06 -12.79
C ALA A 133 7.63 16.00 -14.20
N SER A 134 8.77 16.67 -14.42
CA SER A 134 9.58 16.60 -15.63
C SER A 134 10.88 15.82 -15.42
N ASP A 135 11.03 15.17 -14.25
CA ASP A 135 12.23 14.46 -13.78
C ASP A 135 13.45 15.39 -13.56
N GLU A 136 13.22 16.70 -13.47
CA GLU A 136 14.29 17.66 -13.19
C GLU A 136 14.60 17.69 -11.68
N LEU A 137 15.89 17.70 -11.35
CA LEU A 137 16.35 17.76 -9.96
C LEU A 137 16.07 19.16 -9.38
N THR A 138 15.17 19.24 -8.40
CA THR A 138 14.82 20.49 -7.71
C THR A 138 15.51 20.64 -6.36
N GLY A 139 16.02 19.55 -5.79
CA GLY A 139 16.71 19.54 -4.51
C GLY A 139 17.18 18.15 -4.11
N LYS A 140 17.72 18.06 -2.90
CA LYS A 140 18.08 16.80 -2.25
C LYS A 140 17.71 16.86 -0.78
N ALA A 141 17.22 15.77 -0.21
CA ALA A 141 16.99 15.69 1.23
C ALA A 141 18.34 15.65 1.97
N GLU A 142 18.54 16.57 2.92
CA GLU A 142 19.82 16.70 3.62
C GLU A 142 20.03 15.64 4.71
N ASN A 143 18.95 15.27 5.43
CA ASN A 143 18.99 14.26 6.47
C ASN A 143 18.80 12.87 5.88
N LEU A 144 19.46 11.88 6.44
CA LEU A 144 19.35 10.49 6.02
C LEU A 144 17.94 9.95 6.32
N LEU A 145 17.20 9.62 5.27
CA LEU A 145 15.78 9.24 5.35
C LEU A 145 15.57 7.81 5.89
N ILE A 146 16.53 6.92 5.74
CA ILE A 146 16.47 5.54 6.24
C ILE A 146 16.95 5.45 7.71
N THR A 147 16.40 6.31 8.56
CA THR A 147 16.68 6.29 10.00
C THR A 147 15.38 6.21 10.77
N ALA A 148 15.37 5.40 11.83
CA ALA A 148 14.21 5.31 12.70
C ALA A 148 13.79 6.69 13.23
N THR A 149 12.48 6.93 13.19
CA THR A 149 11.87 8.07 13.87
C THR A 149 11.77 7.80 15.37
N SER A 150 11.45 8.79 16.16
CA SER A 150 11.12 8.59 17.59
C SER A 150 9.63 8.29 17.82
N PHE A 151 8.85 8.05 16.79
CA PHE A 151 7.46 7.57 16.91
C PHE A 151 7.45 6.08 17.24
N SER A 152 6.69 5.66 18.26
CA SER A 152 6.33 4.26 18.40
C SER A 152 5.35 3.84 17.31
N ILE A 153 5.18 2.53 17.09
CA ILE A 153 4.22 2.04 16.10
C ILE A 153 2.80 2.52 16.41
N GLU A 154 2.39 2.59 17.68
CA GLU A 154 1.09 3.09 18.12
C GLU A 154 0.92 4.58 17.79
N GLU A 155 1.97 5.39 18.03
CA GLU A 155 1.96 6.81 17.70
C GLU A 155 1.85 7.03 16.18
N VAL A 156 2.51 6.21 15.35
CA VAL A 156 2.37 6.27 13.89
C VAL A 156 0.92 6.02 13.47
N PHE A 157 0.30 4.94 13.99
CA PHE A 157 -1.09 4.63 13.67
C PHE A 157 -2.03 5.77 14.09
N ASP A 158 -1.85 6.32 15.29
CA ASP A 158 -2.67 7.40 15.81
C ASP A 158 -2.58 8.69 14.98
N VAL A 159 -1.36 9.14 14.64
CA VAL A 159 -1.18 10.38 13.87
C VAL A 159 -1.67 10.24 12.42
N VAL A 160 -1.44 9.09 11.78
CA VAL A 160 -1.88 8.82 10.42
C VAL A 160 -3.41 8.72 10.35
N GLU A 161 -4.05 8.01 11.28
CA GLU A 161 -5.50 7.89 11.32
C GLU A 161 -6.18 9.25 11.54
N ARG A 162 -5.68 10.08 12.47
CA ARG A 162 -6.18 11.44 12.68
C ARG A 162 -6.06 12.33 11.46
N ALA A 163 -5.03 12.14 10.65
CA ALA A 163 -4.86 12.85 9.37
C ALA A 163 -5.69 12.24 8.23
N GLY A 164 -6.51 11.22 8.51
CA GLY A 164 -7.38 10.57 7.53
C GLY A 164 -6.65 9.61 6.59
N GLY A 165 -5.46 9.14 6.97
CA GLY A 165 -4.71 8.08 6.30
C GLY A 165 -5.10 6.68 6.78
N VAL A 166 -4.39 5.68 6.28
CA VAL A 166 -4.42 4.29 6.73
C VAL A 166 -3.00 3.77 6.88
N CYS A 167 -2.77 2.93 7.89
CA CYS A 167 -1.49 2.28 8.14
C CYS A 167 -1.55 0.80 7.76
N ILE A 168 -0.47 0.33 7.15
CA ILE A 168 -0.27 -1.07 6.77
C ILE A 168 1.12 -1.47 7.26
N PRO A 169 1.24 -2.36 8.26
CA PRO A 169 2.54 -2.94 8.61
C PRO A 169 3.17 -3.56 7.37
N ALA A 170 4.37 -3.07 7.00
CA ALA A 170 5.05 -3.44 5.77
C ALA A 170 5.71 -4.82 5.89
N HIS A 171 5.75 -5.55 4.76
CA HIS A 171 6.51 -6.80 4.55
C HIS A 171 6.69 -7.64 5.83
N VAL A 172 5.56 -7.98 6.51
CA VAL A 172 5.54 -8.66 7.82
C VAL A 172 6.24 -10.03 7.82
N ASP A 173 6.50 -10.59 6.64
CA ASP A 173 7.24 -11.84 6.41
C ASP A 173 8.77 -11.67 6.43
N ARG A 174 9.30 -10.43 6.46
CA ARG A 174 10.75 -10.19 6.49
C ARG A 174 11.33 -10.39 7.88
N SER A 175 12.60 -10.80 7.91
CA SER A 175 13.38 -11.03 9.14
C SER A 175 13.96 -9.76 9.75
N SER A 176 13.73 -8.59 9.16
CA SER A 176 14.14 -7.28 9.64
C SER A 176 13.10 -6.23 9.26
N HIS A 177 13.03 -5.15 10.03
CA HIS A 177 12.14 -4.01 9.83
C HIS A 177 10.64 -4.41 9.71
N SER A 178 10.26 -5.55 10.29
CA SER A 178 8.89 -6.01 10.30
C SER A 178 8.35 -6.14 11.72
N VAL A 179 7.03 -6.01 11.86
CA VAL A 179 6.37 -6.14 13.17
C VAL A 179 6.65 -7.51 13.81
N LEU A 180 6.68 -8.58 13.01
CA LEU A 180 6.93 -9.91 13.54
C LEU A 180 8.39 -10.13 13.91
N SER A 181 9.36 -9.57 13.18
CA SER A 181 10.77 -9.71 13.50
C SER A 181 11.17 -8.92 14.75
N ASN A 182 10.58 -7.74 14.94
CA ASN A 182 11.00 -6.80 15.97
C ASN A 182 10.18 -6.93 17.26
N LEU A 183 8.88 -7.27 17.17
CA LEU A 183 8.01 -7.45 18.35
C LEU A 183 7.62 -8.91 18.60
N GLY A 184 7.86 -9.82 17.67
CA GLY A 184 7.50 -11.25 17.77
C GLY A 184 6.02 -11.54 17.48
N MET A 185 5.15 -10.55 17.54
CA MET A 185 3.72 -10.67 17.26
C MET A 185 3.12 -9.35 16.80
N MET A 186 1.92 -9.39 16.21
CA MET A 186 1.12 -8.20 15.96
C MET A 186 0.52 -7.72 17.28
N PRO A 187 0.74 -6.44 17.70
CA PRO A 187 0.11 -5.91 18.91
C PRO A 187 -1.42 -5.93 18.81
N GLU A 188 -2.09 -6.43 19.85
CA GLU A 188 -3.55 -6.62 19.85
C GLU A 188 -4.32 -5.30 19.84
N ASP A 189 -3.75 -4.23 20.41
CA ASP A 189 -4.39 -2.93 20.54
C ASP A 189 -4.25 -2.05 19.28
N LEU A 190 -3.44 -2.47 18.28
CA LEU A 190 -3.31 -1.72 17.04
C LEU A 190 -4.53 -1.92 16.14
N PRO A 191 -5.10 -0.83 15.57
CA PRO A 191 -6.27 -0.91 14.71
C PRO A 191 -5.92 -1.38 13.28
N VAL A 192 -5.05 -2.38 13.15
CA VAL A 192 -4.61 -2.94 11.87
C VAL A 192 -5.78 -3.58 11.14
N LYS A 193 -5.98 -3.20 9.88
CA LYS A 193 -6.98 -3.81 8.98
C LYS A 193 -6.32 -4.70 7.93
N ASN A 194 -5.20 -4.25 7.41
CA ASN A 194 -4.46 -4.92 6.36
C ASN A 194 -2.99 -5.02 6.75
N ILE A 195 -2.33 -6.08 6.35
CA ILE A 195 -0.90 -6.30 6.45
C ILE A 195 -0.31 -6.47 5.06
N GLU A 196 0.96 -6.14 4.89
CA GLU A 196 1.65 -6.38 3.64
C GLU A 196 2.63 -7.56 3.79
N ILE A 197 2.65 -8.43 2.78
CA ILE A 197 3.68 -9.44 2.58
C ILE A 197 4.53 -9.09 1.36
N SER A 198 5.79 -9.49 1.37
CA SER A 198 6.70 -9.27 0.26
C SER A 198 6.27 -10.03 -1.00
N LYS A 199 6.71 -9.57 -2.19
CA LYS A 199 6.29 -10.15 -3.48
C LYS A 199 6.65 -11.64 -3.62
N ASN A 200 7.70 -12.09 -2.97
CA ASN A 200 8.18 -13.49 -3.04
C ASN A 200 7.64 -14.38 -1.91
N CYS A 201 6.82 -13.86 -1.01
CA CYS A 201 6.25 -14.61 0.09
C CYS A 201 5.20 -15.63 -0.42
N ASP A 202 5.31 -16.90 -0.01
CA ASP A 202 4.22 -17.85 -0.17
C ASP A 202 3.15 -17.58 0.90
N ARG A 203 2.13 -16.80 0.50
CA ARG A 203 1.02 -16.41 1.37
C ARG A 203 0.39 -17.61 2.10
N SER A 204 0.21 -18.72 1.38
CA SER A 204 -0.52 -19.86 1.94
C SER A 204 0.26 -20.56 3.04
N THR A 205 1.56 -20.71 2.87
CA THR A 205 2.48 -21.25 3.88
C THR A 205 2.64 -20.28 5.03
N PHE A 206 2.90 -19.01 4.74
CA PHE A 206 3.10 -17.97 5.74
C PHE A 206 1.90 -17.83 6.71
N LEU A 207 0.67 -17.77 6.20
CA LEU A 207 -0.52 -17.67 7.05
C LEU A 207 -0.81 -18.94 7.86
N LYS A 208 -0.38 -20.12 7.41
CA LYS A 208 -0.47 -21.36 8.19
C LYS A 208 0.51 -21.35 9.36
N GLU A 209 1.69 -20.79 9.17
CA GLU A 209 2.73 -20.65 10.21
C GLU A 209 2.38 -19.52 11.20
N HIS A 210 1.60 -18.52 10.75
CA HIS A 210 1.17 -17.37 11.55
C HIS A 210 -0.35 -17.26 11.63
N PRO A 211 -1.07 -18.21 12.29
CA PRO A 211 -2.54 -18.24 12.32
C PRO A 211 -3.16 -16.99 12.96
N GLY A 212 -2.45 -16.29 13.84
CA GLY A 212 -2.88 -15.02 14.43
C GLY A 212 -3.09 -13.89 13.41
N LEU A 213 -2.56 -14.04 12.19
CA LEU A 213 -2.70 -13.04 11.12
C LEU A 213 -3.94 -13.29 10.23
N SER A 214 -4.69 -14.37 10.42
CA SER A 214 -5.82 -14.76 9.57
C SER A 214 -6.99 -13.77 9.55
N GLY A 215 -7.06 -12.86 10.52
CA GLY A 215 -8.10 -11.83 10.63
C GLY A 215 -7.86 -10.58 9.77
N TYR A 216 -6.65 -10.40 9.26
CA TYR A 216 -6.26 -9.22 8.49
C TYR A 216 -6.44 -9.43 6.99
N GLY A 217 -6.73 -8.34 6.27
CA GLY A 217 -6.55 -8.31 4.83
C GLY A 217 -5.05 -8.44 4.49
N VAL A 218 -4.71 -9.19 3.45
CA VAL A 218 -3.30 -9.40 3.08
C VAL A 218 -3.04 -8.77 1.72
N LEU A 219 -2.26 -7.72 1.71
CA LEU A 219 -1.72 -7.07 0.53
C LEU A 219 -0.39 -7.73 0.14
N ARG A 220 -0.05 -7.67 -1.14
CA ARG A 220 1.26 -8.00 -1.65
C ARG A 220 1.74 -6.85 -2.51
N SER A 221 2.87 -6.27 -2.16
CA SER A 221 3.50 -5.19 -2.93
C SER A 221 4.94 -5.56 -3.24
N SER A 222 5.58 -4.80 -4.12
CA SER A 222 6.94 -5.11 -4.54
C SER A 222 8.00 -4.59 -3.59
N ASP A 223 7.75 -3.46 -2.94
CA ASP A 223 8.77 -2.68 -2.25
C ASP A 223 9.93 -2.36 -3.23
N ALA A 224 9.54 -1.91 -4.44
CA ALA A 224 10.48 -1.75 -5.54
C ALA A 224 11.37 -0.53 -5.35
N HIS A 225 12.67 -0.78 -5.42
CA HIS A 225 13.74 0.21 -5.43
C HIS A 225 14.39 0.34 -6.82
N TYR A 226 14.00 -0.51 -7.76
CA TYR A 226 14.42 -0.53 -9.15
C TYR A 226 13.20 -0.70 -10.06
N LEU A 227 13.21 -0.11 -11.25
CA LEU A 227 12.08 -0.15 -12.19
C LEU A 227 11.61 -1.56 -12.53
N TRP A 228 12.55 -2.50 -12.70
CA TRP A 228 12.22 -3.90 -13.04
C TRP A 228 11.59 -4.67 -11.86
N ASP A 229 11.74 -4.18 -10.61
CA ASP A 229 11.19 -4.83 -9.43
C ASP A 229 9.70 -4.50 -9.19
N ILE A 230 9.18 -3.45 -9.83
CA ILE A 230 7.74 -3.11 -9.79
C ILE A 230 6.91 -4.35 -10.14
N SER A 231 5.83 -4.59 -9.41
CA SER A 231 4.99 -5.79 -9.56
C SER A 231 4.46 -5.96 -10.99
N GLU A 232 4.38 -7.21 -11.42
CA GLU A 232 3.60 -7.57 -12.60
C GLU A 232 2.08 -7.48 -12.30
N ARG A 233 1.26 -7.63 -13.33
CA ARG A 233 -0.21 -7.58 -13.23
C ARG A 233 -0.80 -8.81 -12.53
N GLU A 234 -0.47 -9.02 -11.27
CA GLU A 234 -0.84 -10.20 -10.50
C GLU A 234 -1.73 -9.88 -9.30
N ASN A 235 -1.42 -8.78 -8.57
CA ASN A 235 -2.14 -8.38 -7.38
C ASN A 235 -3.27 -7.42 -7.76
N TYR A 236 -4.49 -7.65 -7.24
CA TYR A 236 -5.63 -6.81 -7.56
C TYR A 236 -6.58 -6.63 -6.37
N ILE A 237 -7.28 -5.50 -6.36
CA ILE A 237 -8.45 -5.24 -5.53
C ILE A 237 -9.69 -5.54 -6.37
N GLU A 238 -10.59 -6.37 -5.85
CA GLU A 238 -11.87 -6.68 -6.48
C GLU A 238 -12.99 -5.99 -5.70
N THR A 239 -13.77 -5.15 -6.38
CA THR A 239 -14.79 -4.32 -5.75
C THR A 239 -15.94 -3.99 -6.71
N GLU A 240 -17.15 -3.85 -6.16
CA GLU A 240 -18.33 -3.33 -6.92
C GLU A 240 -18.26 -1.80 -7.07
N LYS A 241 -17.47 -1.10 -6.25
CA LYS A 241 -17.29 0.35 -6.31
C LYS A 241 -16.27 0.71 -7.36
N GLN A 242 -16.58 1.71 -8.19
CA GLN A 242 -15.60 2.27 -9.09
C GLN A 242 -14.53 3.02 -8.28
N ILE A 243 -13.25 2.70 -8.54
CA ILE A 243 -12.11 3.44 -8.01
C ILE A 243 -11.72 4.47 -9.06
N VAL A 244 -11.72 5.75 -8.69
CA VAL A 244 -11.40 6.86 -9.61
C VAL A 244 -10.30 7.77 -9.07
N CYS A 245 -9.96 7.68 -7.78
CA CYS A 245 -8.92 8.49 -7.16
C CYS A 245 -8.29 7.77 -5.94
N ALA A 246 -7.20 8.35 -5.42
CA ALA A 246 -6.48 7.83 -4.25
C ALA A 246 -7.41 7.66 -3.02
N ARG A 247 -8.36 8.57 -2.80
CA ARG A 247 -9.30 8.49 -1.68
C ARG A 247 -10.14 7.23 -1.71
N ASP A 248 -10.61 6.81 -2.90
CA ASP A 248 -11.40 5.59 -3.03
C ASP A 248 -10.59 4.35 -2.61
N VAL A 249 -9.27 4.34 -2.91
CA VAL A 249 -8.35 3.28 -2.49
C VAL A 249 -8.19 3.27 -0.97
N VAL A 250 -7.91 4.44 -0.37
CA VAL A 250 -7.74 4.59 1.08
C VAL A 250 -9.01 4.19 1.82
N ASP A 251 -10.19 4.58 1.32
CA ASP A 251 -11.48 4.21 1.93
C ASP A 251 -11.74 2.69 1.88
N LEU A 252 -11.29 2.00 0.84
CA LEU A 252 -11.37 0.53 0.77
C LEU A 252 -10.41 -0.13 1.76
N LEU A 253 -9.22 0.43 1.97
CA LEU A 253 -8.21 -0.10 2.89
C LEU A 253 -8.56 0.10 4.38
N ARG A 254 -9.59 0.88 4.71
CA ARG A 254 -10.12 1.01 6.09
C ARG A 254 -10.78 -0.27 6.60
N GLU A 255 -11.05 -1.21 5.72
CA GLU A 255 -11.59 -2.54 6.04
C GLU A 255 -10.61 -3.62 5.55
N PRO A 256 -10.62 -4.82 6.15
CA PRO A 256 -9.80 -5.92 5.66
C PRO A 256 -10.17 -6.27 4.22
N LEU A 257 -9.20 -6.23 3.31
CA LEU A 257 -9.42 -6.65 1.92
C LEU A 257 -9.65 -8.16 1.84
N ARG A 258 -10.78 -8.56 1.29
CA ARG A 258 -11.21 -9.97 1.23
C ARG A 258 -10.60 -10.75 0.05
N SER A 259 -10.12 -10.05 -0.98
CA SER A 259 -9.49 -10.66 -2.16
C SER A 259 -8.34 -9.79 -2.64
N CYS A 260 -7.14 -10.26 -2.42
CA CYS A 260 -5.93 -9.77 -3.07
C CYS A 260 -5.38 -10.91 -3.91
N GLY A 261 -5.07 -10.66 -5.18
CA GLY A 261 -4.66 -11.66 -6.16
C GLY A 261 -3.59 -12.66 -5.68
N GLY A 262 -3.57 -13.81 -6.31
CA GLY A 262 -2.69 -14.95 -6.04
C GLY A 262 -3.44 -16.10 -5.36
N GLU A 263 -3.85 -17.08 -6.17
CA GLU A 263 -4.57 -18.32 -5.86
C GLU A 263 -5.90 -18.17 -5.09
N SER A 264 -6.99 -18.28 -5.86
CA SER A 264 -8.35 -18.46 -5.37
C SER A 264 -8.43 -19.78 -4.58
N THR A 265 -8.31 -19.73 -3.27
CA THR A 265 -8.89 -20.79 -2.43
C THR A 265 -10.38 -20.49 -2.31
N ALA A 266 -11.16 -20.98 -3.27
CA ALA A 266 -12.59 -21.13 -3.07
C ALA A 266 -12.79 -22.11 -1.90
N VAL A 267 -13.02 -21.59 -0.71
CA VAL A 267 -13.66 -22.37 0.34
C VAL A 267 -15.12 -22.48 -0.05
N SER A 268 -15.48 -23.54 -0.76
CA SER A 268 -16.88 -23.93 -0.92
C SER A 268 -17.40 -24.33 0.46
N MET A 269 -18.20 -23.47 1.07
CA MET A 269 -19.13 -23.92 2.09
C MET A 269 -20.18 -24.76 1.39
N GLU A 270 -19.97 -26.08 1.35
CA GLU A 270 -21.07 -27.01 1.12
C GLU A 270 -22.01 -26.92 2.32
N GLU A 271 -23.15 -26.27 2.13
CA GLU A 271 -24.30 -26.42 3.01
C GLU A 271 -24.71 -27.89 3.00
N GLY A 272 -24.41 -28.58 4.11
CA GLY A 272 -24.83 -29.96 4.32
C GLY A 272 -26.35 -30.06 4.44
N ILE A 273 -26.99 -30.46 3.35
CA ILE A 273 -28.38 -30.98 3.41
C ILE A 273 -28.31 -32.45 3.78
N LEU A 274 -28.62 -32.70 5.03
CA LEU A 274 -28.78 -34.07 5.56
C LEU A 274 -30.11 -34.64 5.03
N PHE A 275 -30.04 -35.45 3.98
CA PHE A 275 -31.21 -36.30 3.62
C PHE A 275 -31.17 -37.60 4.40
N VAL A 276 -32.01 -37.70 5.46
CA VAL A 276 -32.38 -38.95 6.05
C VAL A 276 -33.40 -39.64 5.13
N ARG A 277 -33.03 -40.72 4.48
CA ARG A 277 -34.00 -41.68 3.91
C ARG A 277 -34.10 -42.90 4.80
N LYS A 278 -35.37 -43.24 5.09
CA LYS A 278 -35.80 -44.45 5.77
C LYS A 278 -35.35 -45.74 5.01
#